data_51eb9cb9a8a4bd19b8f0cbc821cd98ea
#
_entry.id   51eb9cb9a8a4bd19b8f0cbc821cd98ea
#
_cell.length_a   1.000
_cell.length_b   1.000
_cell.length_c   1.000
_cell.angle_alpha   90.00
_cell.angle_beta   90.00
_cell.angle_gamma   90.00
#
_symmetry.space_group_name_H-M   'P 1'
#
loop_
_entity.id
_entity.type
_entity.pdbx_description
1 polymer ?
#
loop_
_entity_poly.entity_id
_entity_poly.type
_entity_poly.pdbx_seq_one_letter_code
_entity_poly.pdbx_strand_id
1 'polypeptide(L)' 'MTDINQKKENIKMHLKDLRQNLKKMHLQVTEELILPKPVDVKDLMDKMDKLLKLIESK' A
#
# COMPACT_ATOMS: atom_id res chain seq x y z
N MET A 1 1.21 -18.69 19.96
CA MET A 1 -0.14 -18.52 19.43
C MET A 1 -0.20 -17.28 18.54
N THR A 2 -0.67 -17.43 17.33
CA THR A 2 -0.75 -16.30 16.42
C THR A 2 -1.85 -15.35 16.87
N ASP A 3 -1.47 -14.12 17.08
CA ASP A 3 -2.44 -13.11 17.48
C ASP A 3 -3.12 -12.54 16.26
N ILE A 4 -4.35 -13.00 16.01
CA ILE A 4 -5.12 -12.55 14.85
C ILE A 4 -5.43 -11.05 14.91
N ASN A 5 -5.55 -10.50 16.11
CA ASN A 5 -5.79 -9.08 16.27
C ASN A 5 -4.58 -8.26 15.85
N GLN A 6 -3.39 -8.73 16.19
CA GLN A 6 -2.16 -8.07 15.76
C GLN A 6 -1.98 -8.17 14.25
N LYS A 7 -2.31 -9.32 13.68
CA LYS A 7 -2.26 -9.50 12.24
C LYS A 7 -3.22 -8.54 11.54
N LYS A 8 -4.44 -8.41 12.06
CA LYS A 8 -5.42 -7.46 11.53
C LYS A 8 -4.90 -6.01 11.59
N GLU A 9 -4.27 -5.64 12.71
CA GLU A 9 -3.72 -4.30 12.85
C GLU A 9 -2.60 -4.05 11.84
N ASN A 10 -1.72 -5.02 11.64
CA ASN A 10 -0.65 -4.90 10.65
C ASN A 10 -1.22 -4.71 9.24
N ILE A 11 -2.21 -5.52 8.89
CA ILE A 11 -2.88 -5.42 7.59
C ILE A 11 -3.54 -4.06 7.44
N LYS A 12 -4.22 -3.61 8.47
CA LYS A 12 -4.89 -2.31 8.48
C LYS A 12 -3.91 -1.17 8.25
N MET A 13 -2.75 -1.22 8.89
CA MET A 13 -1.71 -0.22 8.71
C MET A 13 -1.16 -0.22 7.29
N HIS A 14 -0.94 -1.40 6.72
CA HIS A 14 -0.49 -1.50 5.33
C HIS A 14 -1.53 -0.94 4.36
N LEU A 15 -2.79 -1.24 4.58
CA LEU A 15 -3.86 -0.71 3.74
C LEU A 15 -3.95 0.82 3.84
N LYS A 16 -3.78 1.35 5.03
CA LYS A 16 -3.80 2.79 5.23
C LYS A 16 -2.65 3.46 4.48
N ASP A 17 -1.46 2.87 4.56
CA ASP A 17 -0.29 3.38 3.86
C ASP A 17 -0.48 3.34 2.34
N LEU A 18 -0.99 2.23 1.82
CA LEU A 18 -1.30 2.10 0.40
C LEU A 18 -2.31 3.16 -0.05
N ARG A 19 -3.33 3.36 0.75
CA ARG A 19 -4.37 4.35 0.45
C ARG A 19 -3.77 5.75 0.34
N GLN A 20 -2.87 6.11 1.24
CA GLN A 20 -2.22 7.40 1.21
C GLN A 20 -1.34 7.57 -0.03
N ASN A 21 -0.59 6.52 -0.39
CA ASN A 21 0.24 6.54 -1.59
C ASN A 21 -0.61 6.70 -2.86
N LEU A 22 -1.71 5.96 -2.95
CA LEU A 22 -2.62 6.05 -4.08
C LEU A 22 -3.26 7.44 -4.18
N LYS A 23 -3.67 7.98 -3.05
CA LYS A 23 -4.27 9.31 -3.01
C LYS A 23 -3.28 10.36 -3.50
N LYS A 24 -2.04 10.27 -3.06
CA LYS A 24 -0.99 11.20 -3.49
C LYS A 24 -0.78 11.13 -4.99
N MET A 25 -0.68 9.92 -5.54
CA MET A 25 -0.52 9.74 -6.98
C MET A 25 -1.72 10.28 -7.75
N HIS A 26 -2.91 10.03 -7.24
CA HIS A 26 -4.14 10.52 -7.85
C HIS A 26 -4.12 12.05 -7.94
N LEU A 27 -3.76 12.72 -6.86
CA LEU A 27 -3.68 14.18 -6.84
C LEU A 27 -2.63 14.72 -7.82
N GLN A 28 -1.49 14.06 -7.90
CA GLN A 28 -0.45 14.46 -8.85
C GLN A 28 -0.93 14.40 -10.29
N VAL A 29 -1.64 13.34 -10.63
CA VAL A 29 -2.12 13.15 -12.00
C VAL A 29 -3.28 14.08 -12.33
N THR A 30 -4.20 14.28 -11.38
CA THR A 30 -5.44 15.04 -11.66
C THR A 30 -5.29 16.53 -11.44
N GLU A 31 -4.56 16.96 -10.43
CA GLU A 31 -4.44 18.38 -10.09
C GLU A 31 -3.12 18.99 -10.54
N GLU A 32 -2.03 18.28 -10.35
CA GLU A 32 -0.71 18.79 -10.72
C GLU A 32 -0.31 18.41 -12.13
N LEU A 33 -1.04 17.50 -12.77
CA LEU A 33 -0.79 17.00 -14.12
C LEU A 33 0.62 16.40 -14.24
N ILE A 34 1.09 15.76 -13.18
CA ILE A 34 2.39 15.10 -13.12
C ILE A 34 2.16 13.60 -13.18
N LEU A 35 2.85 12.93 -14.10
CA LEU A 35 2.79 11.49 -14.18
C LEU A 35 3.64 10.88 -13.07
N PRO A 36 3.17 9.81 -12.41
CA PRO A 36 3.97 9.15 -11.39
C PRO A 36 5.22 8.53 -12.01
N LYS A 37 6.31 8.56 -11.26
CA LYS A 37 7.55 7.95 -11.73
C LYS A 37 7.42 6.43 -11.69
N PRO A 38 8.06 5.71 -12.62
CA PRO A 38 8.01 4.25 -12.60
C PRO A 38 8.49 3.65 -11.28
N VAL A 39 9.45 4.30 -10.63
CA VAL A 39 9.98 3.86 -9.33
C VAL A 39 8.92 3.95 -8.23
N ASP A 40 8.08 4.98 -8.27
CA ASP A 40 7.02 5.16 -7.28
C ASP A 40 5.93 4.10 -7.46
N VAL A 41 5.60 3.82 -8.72
CA VAL A 41 4.63 2.76 -9.04
C VAL A 41 5.16 1.40 -8.59
N LYS A 42 6.42 1.13 -8.84
CA LYS A 42 7.06 -0.12 -8.43
C LYS A 42 7.06 -0.26 -6.91
N ASP A 43 7.35 0.81 -6.18
CA ASP A 43 7.31 0.80 -4.72
C ASP A 43 5.91 0.46 -4.21
N LEU A 44 4.88 1.03 -4.85
CA LEU A 44 3.51 0.73 -4.48
C LEU A 44 3.18 -0.75 -4.72
N MET A 45 3.63 -1.29 -5.85
CA MET A 45 3.43 -2.70 -6.17
C MET A 45 4.15 -3.61 -5.16
N ASP A 46 5.36 -3.23 -4.74
CA ASP A 46 6.11 -3.97 -3.73
C ASP A 46 5.35 -3.97 -2.39
N LYS A 47 4.77 -2.84 -2.02
CA LYS A 47 3.97 -2.75 -0.80
C LYS A 47 2.73 -3.63 -0.89
N MET A 48 2.08 -3.66 -2.05
CA MET A 48 0.94 -4.53 -2.28
C MET A 48 1.33 -6.00 -2.19
N ASP A 49 2.47 -6.35 -2.74
CA ASP A 49 2.98 -7.71 -2.68
C ASP A 49 3.25 -8.15 -1.23
N LYS A 50 3.85 -7.27 -0.46
CA LYS A 50 4.08 -7.53 0.96
C LYS A 50 2.77 -7.73 1.72
N LEU A 51 1.78 -6.91 1.41
CA LEU A 51 0.46 -7.04 2.01
C LEU A 51 -0.17 -8.38 1.64
N LEU A 52 -0.06 -8.78 0.38
CA LEU A 52 -0.59 -10.06 -0.07
C LEU A 52 0.04 -11.22 0.68
N LYS A 53 1.36 -11.19 0.83
CA LYS A 53 2.08 -12.23 1.58
C LYS A 53 1.64 -12.25 3.04
N LEU A 54 1.42 -11.09 3.63
CA LEU A 54 0.96 -11.01 5.01
C LEU A 54 -0.42 -11.63 5.17
N ILE A 55 -1.31 -11.39 4.22
CA ILE A 55 -2.66 -11.96 4.25
C ILE A 55 -2.63 -13.47 4.04
N GLU A 56 -1.76 -13.94 3.14
CA GLU A 56 -1.65 -15.37 2.85
C GLU A 56 -0.89 -16.15 3.94
N SER A 57 -0.11 -15.47 4.77
CA SER A 57 0.65 -16.13 5.82
C SER A 57 -0.31 -16.71 6.86
N LYS A 58 0.02 -17.89 7.33
CA LYS A 58 -0.79 -18.57 8.33
C LYS A 58 -0.35 -18.21 9.76
#